data_0444433583e69874b85dabc15355f0ec
#
_entry.id   0444433583e69874b85dabc15355f0ec
#
_cell.length_a   1.000
_cell.length_b   1.000
_cell.length_c   1.000
_cell.angle_alpha   90.00
_cell.angle_beta   90.00
_cell.angle_gamma   90.00
#
_symmetry.space_group_name_H-M   'P 1'
#
loop_
_entity.id
_entity.type
_entity.pdbx_description
1 polymer ?
#
loop_
_entity_poly.entity_id
_entity_poly.type
_entity_poly.pdbx_seq_one_letter_code
_entity_poly.pdbx_strand_id
1 'polypeptide(L)'
;MINELFITGAGVSASSGIPTFRGSDGFWTIGSENYTPQEMATRSMYENNPGEFLLWYFKRFASYSSVKPNSAHYWLSDKKLITQNIDGLDGKAGNTDYISIHGRLDKVVYYDDEMVHQVPFSAEWDKIIDEDVSDDNLLKTKLLKKFNIQSVNKVPVPLPGKSLKPYVLLFDEIYTDLYRITEAENWMKNASKMVFIGTSFSVNITSIALRIAI
;
A
#
# COMPACT_ATOMS: atom_id res chain seq x y z
N MET A 1 -1.84 0.56 28.48
CA MET A 1 -1.16 1.84 28.21
C MET A 1 0.04 1.55 27.33
N ILE A 2 0.20 2.25 26.20
CA ILE A 2 1.33 2.10 25.28
C ILE A 2 2.40 3.12 25.70
N ASN A 3 3.59 2.67 26.08
CA ASN A 3 4.64 3.59 26.53
C ASN A 3 5.15 4.46 25.37
N GLU A 4 5.52 3.83 24.26
CA GLU A 4 5.94 4.51 23.03
C GLU A 4 5.22 3.92 21.82
N LEU A 5 4.66 4.79 20.98
CA LEU A 5 4.08 4.45 19.69
C LEU A 5 4.92 5.08 18.58
N PHE A 6 5.37 4.26 17.64
CA PHE A 6 6.13 4.72 16.49
C PHE A 6 5.22 4.92 15.28
N ILE A 7 5.41 6.03 14.57
CA ILE A 7 4.68 6.35 13.32
C ILE A 7 5.72 6.57 12.24
N THR A 8 5.75 5.68 11.24
CA THR A 8 6.79 5.69 10.22
C THR A 8 6.25 6.08 8.85
N GLY A 9 7.13 6.58 7.99
CA GLY A 9 6.86 6.91 6.59
C GLY A 9 7.99 6.43 5.67
N ALA A 10 7.92 6.80 4.39
CA ALA A 10 8.78 6.28 3.33
C ALA A 10 10.30 6.46 3.57
N GLY A 11 10.68 7.46 4.37
CA GLY A 11 12.09 7.67 4.72
C GLY A 11 12.73 6.50 5.46
N VAL A 12 11.96 5.67 6.19
CA VAL A 12 12.50 4.47 6.85
C VAL A 12 12.99 3.44 5.83
N SER A 13 12.34 3.32 4.68
CA SER A 13 12.68 2.34 3.64
C SER A 13 13.73 2.84 2.65
N ALA A 14 14.14 4.11 2.71
CA ALA A 14 15.08 4.70 1.76
C ALA A 14 16.44 3.97 1.74
N SER A 15 17.00 3.64 2.90
CA SER A 15 18.27 2.89 2.99
C SER A 15 18.14 1.41 2.58
N SER A 16 16.93 0.91 2.39
CA SER A 16 16.66 -0.39 1.76
C SER A 16 16.62 -0.32 0.23
N GLY A 17 16.74 0.88 -0.36
CA GLY A 17 16.67 1.09 -1.81
C GLY A 17 15.25 1.36 -2.34
N ILE A 18 14.26 1.56 -1.47
CA ILE A 18 12.92 1.99 -1.88
C ILE A 18 12.88 3.52 -1.85
N PRO A 19 12.67 4.20 -2.99
CA PRO A 19 12.67 5.64 -3.04
C PRO A 19 11.53 6.25 -2.23
N THR A 20 11.77 7.43 -1.65
CA THR A 20 10.73 8.19 -0.95
C THR A 20 9.72 8.75 -1.95
N PHE A 21 8.50 9.06 -1.47
CA PHE A 21 7.45 9.60 -2.35
C PHE A 21 7.82 10.92 -3.05
N ARG A 22 8.72 11.74 -2.48
CA ARG A 22 9.02 13.14 -2.87
C ARG A 22 10.48 13.41 -3.15
N GLY A 23 11.21 12.49 -3.76
CA GLY A 23 12.57 12.73 -4.24
C GLY A 23 12.61 12.93 -5.76
N SER A 24 13.73 13.39 -6.30
CA SER A 24 13.98 13.42 -7.76
C SER A 24 13.83 12.04 -8.41
N ASP A 25 14.10 10.97 -7.65
CA ASP A 25 13.90 9.58 -8.03
C ASP A 25 12.71 8.95 -7.29
N GLY A 26 11.83 9.79 -6.74
CA GLY A 26 10.74 9.37 -5.88
C GLY A 26 9.64 8.64 -6.62
N PHE A 27 8.80 7.95 -5.85
CA PHE A 27 7.63 7.21 -6.33
C PHE A 27 6.72 8.04 -7.26
N TRP A 28 6.71 9.37 -7.07
CA TRP A 28 5.95 10.34 -7.85
C TRP A 28 6.53 10.65 -9.24
N THR A 29 7.78 10.26 -9.52
CA THR A 29 8.41 10.50 -10.83
C THR A 29 8.22 9.32 -11.79
N ILE A 30 7.79 8.15 -11.25
CA ILE A 30 7.58 6.94 -12.05
C ILE A 30 6.07 6.79 -12.31
N GLY A 31 5.51 7.66 -13.13
CA GLY A 31 4.17 7.52 -13.69
C GLY A 31 4.08 6.42 -14.75
N SER A 32 2.99 6.35 -15.44
CA SER A 32 2.91 5.75 -16.78
C SER A 32 3.20 6.84 -17.82
N GLU A 33 3.33 6.47 -19.09
CA GLU A 33 3.53 7.44 -20.18
C GLU A 33 2.44 8.54 -20.23
N ASN A 34 1.24 8.23 -19.75
CA ASN A 34 0.05 9.07 -19.90
C ASN A 34 -0.55 9.61 -18.60
N TYR A 35 -0.07 9.15 -17.42
CA TYR A 35 -0.69 9.46 -16.14
C TYR A 35 0.36 9.75 -15.07
N THR A 36 0.06 10.72 -14.21
CA THR A 36 0.85 10.98 -13.00
C THR A 36 0.62 9.86 -11.96
N PRO A 37 1.54 9.64 -11.01
CA PRO A 37 1.32 8.70 -9.91
C PRO A 37 0.06 9.00 -9.08
N GLN A 38 -0.31 10.28 -8.94
CA GLN A 38 -1.51 10.69 -8.23
C GLN A 38 -2.78 10.24 -8.94
N GLU A 39 -2.81 10.33 -10.28
CA GLU A 39 -3.92 9.82 -11.10
C GLU A 39 -3.96 8.30 -11.09
N MET A 40 -2.77 7.65 -11.16
CA MET A 40 -2.66 6.20 -11.15
C MET A 40 -3.13 5.57 -9.83
N ALA A 41 -2.82 6.19 -8.69
CA ALA A 41 -3.14 5.64 -7.39
C ALA A 41 -4.54 6.08 -6.90
N THR A 42 -5.54 5.98 -7.76
CA THR A 42 -6.94 6.32 -7.45
C THR A 42 -7.87 5.13 -7.69
N ARG A 43 -8.98 5.10 -6.94
CA ARG A 43 -10.09 4.17 -7.18
C ARG A 43 -10.70 4.40 -8.56
N SER A 44 -10.84 5.67 -8.95
CA SER A 44 -11.30 6.05 -10.28
C SER A 44 -10.44 5.42 -11.40
N MET A 45 -9.11 5.39 -11.26
CA MET A 45 -8.22 4.74 -12.22
C MET A 45 -8.46 3.23 -12.24
N TYR A 46 -8.57 2.58 -11.07
CA TYR A 46 -8.86 1.15 -10.98
C TYR A 46 -10.20 0.79 -11.66
N GLU A 47 -11.23 1.61 -11.51
CA GLU A 47 -12.56 1.38 -12.08
C GLU A 47 -12.58 1.61 -13.59
N ASN A 48 -11.95 2.67 -14.07
CA ASN A 48 -12.03 3.09 -15.47
C ASN A 48 -10.92 2.48 -16.36
N ASN A 49 -9.75 2.16 -15.79
CA ASN A 49 -8.63 1.58 -16.52
C ASN A 49 -7.85 0.55 -15.67
N PRO A 50 -8.51 -0.55 -15.26
CA PRO A 50 -7.91 -1.54 -14.36
C PRO A 50 -6.64 -2.18 -14.91
N GLY A 51 -6.47 -2.27 -16.24
CA GLY A 51 -5.28 -2.82 -16.84
C GLY A 51 -4.04 -1.97 -16.58
N GLU A 52 -4.12 -0.65 -16.78
CA GLU A 52 -3.03 0.29 -16.50
C GLU A 52 -2.74 0.36 -15.00
N PHE A 53 -3.80 0.44 -14.18
CA PHE A 53 -3.68 0.44 -12.72
C PHE A 53 -2.93 -0.78 -12.20
N LEU A 54 -3.35 -1.99 -12.60
CA LEU A 54 -2.74 -3.24 -12.14
C LEU A 54 -1.31 -3.40 -12.64
N LEU A 55 -1.03 -3.02 -13.90
CA LEU A 55 0.33 -3.03 -14.46
C LEU A 55 1.26 -2.12 -13.65
N TRP A 56 0.80 -0.91 -13.32
CA TRP A 56 1.57 0.06 -12.56
C TRP A 56 1.90 -0.44 -11.14
N TYR A 57 0.94 -1.05 -10.43
CA TYR A 57 1.17 -1.67 -9.13
C TYR A 57 2.06 -2.91 -9.21
N PHE A 58 1.86 -3.76 -10.20
CA PHE A 58 2.69 -4.95 -10.42
C PHE A 58 4.16 -4.60 -10.65
N LYS A 59 4.46 -3.65 -11.53
CA LYS A 59 5.85 -3.22 -11.81
C LYS A 59 6.54 -2.73 -10.54
N ARG A 60 5.83 -2.09 -9.63
CA ARG A 60 6.36 -1.68 -8.32
C ARG A 60 6.58 -2.84 -7.39
N PHE A 61 5.62 -3.75 -7.29
CA PHE A 61 5.80 -4.96 -6.51
C PHE A 61 7.03 -5.73 -7.01
N ALA A 62 7.15 -5.97 -8.30
CA ALA A 62 8.28 -6.68 -8.91
C ALA A 62 9.62 -6.00 -8.57
N SER A 63 9.68 -4.66 -8.65
CA SER A 63 10.88 -3.89 -8.31
C SER A 63 11.29 -4.00 -6.84
N TYR A 64 10.33 -4.19 -5.92
CA TYR A 64 10.61 -4.18 -4.48
C TYR A 64 10.44 -5.55 -3.80
N SER A 65 10.02 -6.59 -4.51
CA SER A 65 9.75 -7.92 -3.96
C SER A 65 10.97 -8.55 -3.27
N SER A 66 12.17 -8.34 -3.83
CA SER A 66 13.44 -8.86 -3.32
C SER A 66 14.12 -7.95 -2.29
N VAL A 67 13.58 -6.76 -2.03
CA VAL A 67 14.17 -5.79 -1.11
C VAL A 67 14.10 -6.32 0.32
N LYS A 68 15.21 -6.14 1.04
CA LYS A 68 15.35 -6.58 2.44
C LYS A 68 15.14 -5.42 3.41
N PRO A 69 14.62 -5.70 4.61
CA PRO A 69 14.60 -4.75 5.70
C PRO A 69 16.01 -4.21 6.03
N ASN A 70 16.09 -2.98 6.46
CA ASN A 70 17.31 -2.38 6.98
C ASN A 70 17.33 -2.36 8.52
N SER A 71 18.39 -1.83 9.12
CA SER A 71 18.57 -1.77 10.56
C SER A 71 17.43 -1.07 11.31
N ALA A 72 16.80 -0.05 10.70
CA ALA A 72 15.68 0.64 11.32
C ALA A 72 14.45 -0.28 11.43
N HIS A 73 14.13 -1.07 10.38
CA HIS A 73 13.04 -2.03 10.45
C HIS A 73 13.30 -3.13 11.51
N TYR A 74 14.52 -3.65 11.59
CA TYR A 74 14.87 -4.62 12.63
C TYR A 74 14.79 -4.03 14.04
N TRP A 75 15.19 -2.76 14.21
CA TRP A 75 15.05 -2.07 15.49
C TRP A 75 13.57 -1.84 15.86
N LEU A 76 12.71 -1.64 14.88
CA LEU A 76 11.27 -1.46 15.07
C LEU A 76 10.49 -2.78 15.20
N SER A 77 11.13 -3.94 15.06
CA SER A 77 10.44 -5.22 14.96
C SER A 77 9.70 -5.66 16.23
N ASP A 78 10.08 -5.14 17.39
CA ASP A 78 9.44 -5.39 18.70
C ASP A 78 8.65 -4.18 19.23
N LYS A 79 8.44 -3.13 18.41
CA LYS A 79 7.78 -1.89 18.81
C LYS A 79 6.33 -1.82 18.34
N LYS A 80 5.50 -1.13 19.11
CA LYS A 80 4.17 -0.72 18.63
C LYS A 80 4.34 0.29 17.50
N LEU A 81 3.85 -0.05 16.31
CA LEU A 81 4.16 0.67 15.09
C LEU A 81 2.91 0.90 14.23
N ILE A 82 2.72 2.13 13.79
CA ILE A 82 1.83 2.47 12.67
C ILE A 82 2.71 2.91 11.50
N THR A 83 2.69 2.16 10.41
CA THR A 83 3.46 2.50 9.21
C THR A 83 2.57 3.04 8.10
N GLN A 84 3.03 4.07 7.42
CA GLN A 84 2.44 4.60 6.20
C GLN A 84 2.90 3.85 4.95
N ASN A 85 3.93 3.00 5.10
CA ASN A 85 4.54 2.27 4.01
C ASN A 85 3.69 1.05 3.62
N ILE A 86 3.66 0.78 2.31
CA ILE A 86 2.96 -0.37 1.73
C ILE A 86 3.91 -1.49 1.30
N ASP A 87 5.22 -1.33 1.55
CA ASP A 87 6.28 -2.23 1.09
C ASP A 87 6.37 -3.56 1.86
N GLY A 88 5.77 -3.63 3.05
CA GLY A 88 5.76 -4.82 3.90
C GLY A 88 7.07 -5.13 4.61
N LEU A 89 8.07 -4.23 4.58
CA LEU A 89 9.39 -4.47 5.18
C LEU A 89 9.32 -4.61 6.70
N ASP A 90 8.40 -3.93 7.38
CA ASP A 90 8.20 -4.08 8.83
C ASP A 90 7.83 -5.53 9.20
N GLY A 91 6.91 -6.14 8.45
CA GLY A 91 6.56 -7.55 8.63
C GLY A 91 7.69 -8.50 8.25
N LYS A 92 8.45 -8.21 7.17
CA LYS A 92 9.65 -8.98 6.79
C LYS A 92 10.75 -8.90 7.85
N ALA A 93 10.83 -7.80 8.61
CA ALA A 93 11.76 -7.63 9.73
C ALA A 93 11.33 -8.39 10.99
N GLY A 94 10.14 -8.97 11.01
CA GLY A 94 9.61 -9.76 12.13
C GLY A 94 8.63 -9.02 13.03
N ASN A 95 8.22 -7.79 12.70
CA ASN A 95 7.16 -7.13 13.46
C ASN A 95 5.81 -7.80 13.17
N THR A 96 5.20 -8.40 14.19
CA THR A 96 3.91 -9.09 14.11
C THR A 96 2.75 -8.25 14.67
N ASP A 97 3.04 -7.11 15.27
CA ASP A 97 2.08 -6.26 15.96
C ASP A 97 2.21 -4.80 15.49
N TYR A 98 1.96 -4.59 14.18
CA TYR A 98 1.96 -3.26 13.58
C TYR A 98 0.70 -3.03 12.74
N ILE A 99 0.40 -1.77 12.47
CA ILE A 99 -0.68 -1.35 11.59
C ILE A 99 -0.08 -0.74 10.32
N SER A 100 -0.33 -1.35 9.16
CA SER A 100 -0.07 -0.75 7.85
C SER A 100 -1.28 0.11 7.45
N ILE A 101 -1.27 1.37 7.87
CA ILE A 101 -2.44 2.26 7.76
C ILE A 101 -2.83 2.61 6.32
N HIS A 102 -1.93 2.44 5.36
CA HIS A 102 -2.20 2.57 3.93
C HIS A 102 -2.28 1.22 3.22
N GLY A 103 -2.35 0.12 3.98
CA GLY A 103 -2.38 -1.22 3.43
C GLY A 103 -1.01 -1.78 3.07
N ARG A 104 -1.00 -2.81 2.22
CA ARG A 104 0.21 -3.55 1.83
C ARG A 104 0.13 -3.97 0.37
N LEU A 105 1.19 -3.74 -0.38
CA LEU A 105 1.26 -4.05 -1.81
C LEU A 105 1.26 -5.57 -2.11
N ASP A 106 1.74 -6.40 -1.17
CA ASP A 106 1.75 -7.86 -1.28
C ASP A 106 0.40 -8.52 -0.94
N LYS A 107 -0.64 -7.72 -0.66
CA LYS A 107 -1.97 -8.18 -0.31
C LYS A 107 -3.03 -7.67 -1.27
N VAL A 108 -4.14 -8.40 -1.33
CA VAL A 108 -5.36 -8.02 -2.04
C VAL A 108 -6.58 -8.15 -1.16
N VAL A 109 -7.63 -7.46 -1.54
CA VAL A 109 -8.99 -7.58 -1.02
C VAL A 109 -9.95 -7.76 -2.19
N TYR A 110 -11.16 -8.24 -1.94
CA TYR A 110 -12.23 -8.12 -2.94
C TYR A 110 -12.59 -6.65 -3.14
N TYR A 111 -12.76 -6.26 -4.39
CA TYR A 111 -13.32 -4.96 -4.71
C TYR A 111 -14.75 -4.89 -4.20
N ASP A 112 -15.04 -3.93 -3.35
CA ASP A 112 -16.35 -3.73 -2.74
C ASP A 112 -16.60 -2.24 -2.55
N ASP A 113 -17.84 -1.80 -2.73
CA ASP A 113 -18.23 -0.40 -2.55
C ASP A 113 -18.30 -0.02 -1.06
N GLU A 114 -18.61 -0.98 -0.18
CA GLU A 114 -18.74 -0.75 1.27
C GLU A 114 -17.41 -0.86 2.02
N MET A 115 -16.39 -1.51 1.44
CA MET A 115 -14.99 -1.59 1.91
C MET A 115 -14.77 -1.94 3.39
N VAL A 116 -15.72 -2.63 4.03
CA VAL A 116 -15.70 -2.89 5.47
C VAL A 116 -15.64 -4.40 5.75
N HIS A 117 -14.84 -4.81 6.73
CA HIS A 117 -14.76 -6.17 7.27
C HIS A 117 -14.17 -7.27 6.37
N GLN A 118 -13.23 -6.93 5.50
CA GLN A 118 -12.48 -7.92 4.75
C GLN A 118 -11.14 -8.26 5.42
N VAL A 119 -10.69 -9.51 5.28
CA VAL A 119 -9.33 -9.92 5.69
C VAL A 119 -8.45 -9.94 4.44
N PRO A 120 -7.41 -9.09 4.36
CA PRO A 120 -6.51 -9.08 3.23
C PRO A 120 -5.73 -10.39 3.11
N PHE A 121 -5.62 -10.92 1.88
CA PHE A 121 -4.89 -12.15 1.59
C PHE A 121 -3.77 -11.94 0.57
N SER A 122 -2.94 -12.95 0.30
CA SER A 122 -1.79 -12.82 -0.60
C SER A 122 -2.21 -12.44 -2.01
N ALA A 123 -1.54 -11.45 -2.59
CA ALA A 123 -1.74 -11.03 -3.98
C ALA A 123 -1.20 -12.04 -5.01
N GLU A 124 -0.32 -12.96 -4.58
CA GLU A 124 0.33 -13.97 -5.45
C GLU A 124 1.00 -13.38 -6.71
N TRP A 125 1.55 -12.17 -6.61
CA TRP A 125 2.28 -11.54 -7.71
C TRP A 125 3.46 -12.39 -8.20
N ASP A 126 4.08 -13.17 -7.29
CA ASP A 126 5.23 -14.02 -7.60
C ASP A 126 4.92 -15.02 -8.73
N LYS A 127 3.68 -15.49 -8.81
CA LYS A 127 3.22 -16.37 -9.90
C LYS A 127 3.23 -15.71 -11.29
N ILE A 128 3.36 -14.39 -11.34
CA ILE A 128 3.44 -13.61 -12.58
C ILE A 128 4.89 -13.19 -12.85
N ILE A 129 5.69 -12.91 -11.81
CA ILE A 129 7.11 -12.51 -11.93
C ILE A 129 7.95 -13.58 -12.63
N ASP A 130 7.69 -14.87 -12.35
CA ASP A 130 8.43 -15.99 -12.91
C ASP A 130 8.19 -16.21 -14.42
N GLU A 131 7.25 -15.47 -15.01
CA GLU A 131 6.98 -15.51 -16.44
C GLU A 131 7.75 -14.37 -17.14
N ASP A 132 8.40 -14.67 -18.28
CA ASP A 132 9.00 -13.63 -19.13
C ASP A 132 7.91 -12.73 -19.71
N VAL A 133 7.74 -11.57 -19.09
CA VAL A 133 6.67 -10.61 -19.41
C VAL A 133 7.29 -9.30 -19.85
N SER A 134 7.99 -9.35 -20.99
CA SER A 134 8.56 -8.16 -21.64
C SER A 134 7.49 -7.33 -22.37
N ASP A 135 6.33 -7.94 -22.68
CA ASP A 135 5.20 -7.28 -23.34
C ASP A 135 4.15 -6.80 -22.32
N ASP A 136 4.03 -5.49 -22.18
CA ASP A 136 3.07 -4.85 -21.27
C ASP A 136 1.60 -5.20 -21.60
N ASN A 137 1.23 -5.42 -22.84
CA ASN A 137 -0.15 -5.78 -23.21
C ASN A 137 -0.46 -7.22 -22.80
N LEU A 138 0.48 -8.13 -22.98
CA LEU A 138 0.35 -9.49 -22.48
C LEU A 138 0.27 -9.51 -20.96
N LEU A 139 1.12 -8.73 -20.29
CA LEU A 139 1.12 -8.60 -18.85
C LEU A 139 -0.20 -8.03 -18.32
N LYS A 140 -0.74 -6.96 -18.93
CA LYS A 140 -2.08 -6.43 -18.58
C LYS A 140 -3.15 -7.52 -18.70
N THR A 141 -3.13 -8.31 -19.77
CA THR A 141 -4.10 -9.39 -19.98
C THR A 141 -4.04 -10.43 -18.86
N LYS A 142 -2.82 -10.83 -18.46
CA LYS A 142 -2.61 -11.76 -17.34
C LYS A 142 -3.09 -11.18 -16.00
N LEU A 143 -2.77 -9.93 -15.75
CA LEU A 143 -3.18 -9.21 -14.53
C LEU A 143 -4.70 -9.08 -14.44
N LEU A 144 -5.37 -8.68 -15.51
CA LEU A 144 -6.84 -8.60 -15.55
C LEU A 144 -7.47 -9.96 -15.22
N LYS A 145 -6.95 -11.05 -15.79
CA LYS A 145 -7.41 -12.41 -15.49
C LYS A 145 -7.14 -12.78 -14.03
N LYS A 146 -5.93 -12.53 -13.53
CA LYS A 146 -5.52 -12.87 -12.16
C LYS A 146 -6.35 -12.12 -11.10
N PHE A 147 -6.71 -10.87 -11.39
CA PHE A 147 -7.52 -10.04 -10.51
C PHE A 147 -9.03 -10.19 -10.76
N ASN A 148 -9.41 -11.19 -11.58
CA ASN A 148 -10.81 -11.48 -11.90
C ASN A 148 -11.58 -10.27 -12.42
N ILE A 149 -10.93 -9.46 -13.26
CA ILE A 149 -11.57 -8.33 -13.93
C ILE A 149 -12.38 -8.87 -15.11
N GLN A 150 -13.67 -8.57 -15.12
CA GLN A 150 -14.59 -9.04 -16.16
C GLN A 150 -14.51 -8.17 -17.41
N SER A 151 -14.89 -8.74 -18.55
CA SER A 151 -15.04 -7.96 -19.80
C SER A 151 -16.52 -7.75 -20.08
N VAL A 152 -16.97 -6.50 -20.03
CA VAL A 152 -18.34 -6.10 -20.38
C VAL A 152 -18.28 -5.27 -21.65
N ASN A 153 -18.92 -5.74 -22.73
CA ASN A 153 -18.85 -5.09 -24.04
C ASN A 153 -17.41 -4.81 -24.52
N LYS A 154 -16.49 -5.75 -24.27
CA LYS A 154 -15.04 -5.66 -24.57
C LYS A 154 -14.29 -4.62 -23.73
N VAL A 155 -14.90 -4.04 -22.72
CA VAL A 155 -14.24 -3.12 -21.78
C VAL A 155 -13.96 -3.87 -20.48
N PRO A 156 -12.74 -3.84 -19.93
CA PRO A 156 -12.43 -4.40 -18.61
C PRO A 156 -13.16 -3.62 -17.51
N VAL A 157 -13.94 -4.31 -16.67
CA VAL A 157 -14.72 -3.71 -15.59
C VAL A 157 -14.54 -4.53 -14.32
N PRO A 158 -14.05 -3.94 -13.22
CA PRO A 158 -14.04 -4.59 -11.92
C PRO A 158 -15.47 -4.69 -11.37
N LEU A 159 -15.83 -5.85 -10.84
CA LEU A 159 -17.15 -6.11 -10.28
C LEU A 159 -17.08 -6.24 -8.75
N PRO A 160 -17.94 -5.51 -8.00
CA PRO A 160 -18.01 -5.61 -6.55
C PRO A 160 -18.19 -7.06 -6.06
N GLY A 161 -17.49 -7.44 -5.02
CA GLY A 161 -17.51 -8.76 -4.42
C GLY A 161 -16.90 -9.90 -5.26
N LYS A 162 -16.43 -9.62 -6.48
CA LYS A 162 -15.86 -10.62 -7.42
C LYS A 162 -14.43 -10.32 -7.84
N SER A 163 -14.17 -9.08 -8.23
CA SER A 163 -12.83 -8.66 -8.65
C SER A 163 -11.93 -8.40 -7.47
N LEU A 164 -10.62 -8.56 -7.65
CA LEU A 164 -9.62 -8.28 -6.63
C LEU A 164 -9.01 -6.90 -6.83
N LYS A 165 -8.74 -6.21 -5.73
CA LYS A 165 -8.05 -4.93 -5.71
C LYS A 165 -6.79 -5.06 -4.83
N PRO A 166 -5.63 -4.48 -5.18
CA PRO A 166 -4.52 -4.36 -4.24
C PRO A 166 -4.97 -3.74 -2.92
N TYR A 167 -4.54 -4.33 -1.81
CA TYR A 167 -4.85 -3.81 -0.47
C TYR A 167 -4.03 -2.56 -0.18
N VAL A 168 -4.35 -1.49 -0.87
CA VAL A 168 -3.71 -0.17 -0.73
C VAL A 168 -4.79 0.89 -0.66
N LEU A 169 -4.68 1.80 0.32
CA LEU A 169 -5.52 2.98 0.44
C LEU A 169 -5.18 3.95 -0.69
N LEU A 170 -6.15 4.26 -1.53
CA LEU A 170 -6.00 5.12 -2.70
C LEU A 170 -6.28 6.59 -2.34
N PHE A 171 -5.82 7.54 -3.17
CA PHE A 171 -5.90 8.98 -2.85
C PHE A 171 -7.32 9.53 -2.75
N ASP A 172 -8.25 8.93 -3.47
CA ASP A 172 -9.67 9.24 -3.48
C ASP A 172 -10.50 8.35 -2.52
N GLU A 173 -9.83 7.52 -1.71
CA GLU A 173 -10.45 6.72 -0.65
C GLU A 173 -10.27 7.37 0.73
N ILE A 174 -11.12 7.00 1.67
CA ILE A 174 -11.04 7.42 3.08
C ILE A 174 -10.51 6.29 3.96
N TYR A 175 -9.96 6.62 5.11
CA TYR A 175 -9.60 5.63 6.13
C TYR A 175 -10.84 4.93 6.66
N THR A 176 -10.82 3.60 6.62
CA THR A 176 -11.86 2.73 7.17
C THR A 176 -11.23 1.66 8.06
N ASP A 177 -12.03 0.85 8.73
CA ASP A 177 -11.54 -0.26 9.55
C ASP A 177 -10.94 -1.41 8.72
N LEU A 178 -11.10 -1.41 7.41
CA LEU A 178 -10.29 -2.23 6.51
C LEU A 178 -8.78 -1.94 6.72
N TYR A 179 -8.42 -0.69 6.97
CA TYR A 179 -7.05 -0.23 7.27
C TYR A 179 -6.79 -0.07 8.77
N ARG A 180 -7.68 -0.58 9.64
CA ARG A 180 -7.58 -0.53 11.10
C ARG A 180 -7.49 0.88 11.66
N ILE A 181 -8.22 1.85 11.10
CA ILE A 181 -8.13 3.25 11.55
C ILE A 181 -8.59 3.42 13.00
N THR A 182 -9.70 2.79 13.39
CA THR A 182 -10.20 2.86 14.77
C THR A 182 -9.17 2.32 15.76
N GLU A 183 -8.51 1.23 15.45
CA GLU A 183 -7.46 0.67 16.28
C GLU A 183 -6.23 1.58 16.32
N ALA A 184 -5.82 2.16 15.19
CA ALA A 184 -4.71 3.10 15.13
C ALA A 184 -4.97 4.35 15.99
N GLU A 185 -6.18 4.92 15.94
CA GLU A 185 -6.57 6.04 16.80
C GLU A 185 -6.57 5.64 18.28
N ASN A 186 -7.05 4.44 18.61
CA ASN A 186 -7.01 3.93 19.98
C ASN A 186 -5.56 3.77 20.47
N TRP A 187 -4.64 3.30 19.64
CA TRP A 187 -3.22 3.25 19.99
C TRP A 187 -2.66 4.65 20.24
N MET A 188 -2.96 5.63 19.38
CA MET A 188 -2.54 7.03 19.54
C MET A 188 -3.06 7.62 20.85
N LYS A 189 -4.35 7.45 21.17
CA LYS A 189 -4.98 7.95 22.41
C LYS A 189 -4.41 7.32 23.68
N ASN A 190 -3.91 6.09 23.61
CA ASN A 190 -3.37 5.35 24.75
C ASN A 190 -1.84 5.39 24.84
N ALA A 191 -1.18 6.09 23.93
CA ALA A 191 0.28 6.23 23.93
C ALA A 191 0.73 7.38 24.86
N SER A 192 1.70 7.10 25.72
CA SER A 192 2.35 8.13 26.53
C SER A 192 3.27 9.03 25.71
N LYS A 193 3.80 8.50 24.59
CA LYS A 193 4.71 9.20 23.69
C LYS A 193 4.51 8.69 22.28
N MET A 194 4.46 9.61 21.31
CA MET A 194 4.49 9.30 19.87
C MET A 194 5.83 9.71 19.28
N VAL A 195 6.44 8.81 18.49
CA VAL A 195 7.74 9.03 17.83
C VAL A 195 7.53 8.91 16.32
N PHE A 196 7.84 9.97 15.59
CA PHE A 196 7.72 10.01 14.13
C PHE A 196 9.07 9.78 13.46
N ILE A 197 9.17 8.83 12.53
CA ILE A 197 10.42 8.49 11.84
C ILE A 197 10.18 8.43 10.32
N GLY A 198 10.99 9.17 9.56
CA GLY A 198 10.98 9.10 8.10
C GLY A 198 9.68 9.56 7.43
N THR A 199 8.88 10.39 8.12
CA THR A 199 7.64 10.96 7.56
C THR A 199 7.81 12.45 7.27
N SER A 200 7.14 12.91 6.21
CA SER A 200 7.12 14.34 5.80
C SER A 200 5.96 15.12 6.41
N PHE A 201 5.13 14.52 7.23
CA PHE A 201 3.90 15.09 7.81
C PHE A 201 2.88 15.60 6.78
N SER A 202 2.92 15.07 5.56
CA SER A 202 2.09 15.58 4.45
C SER A 202 0.84 14.75 4.19
N VAL A 203 0.55 13.76 5.02
CA VAL A 203 -0.61 12.87 4.87
C VAL A 203 -1.51 12.93 6.11
N ASN A 204 -2.80 12.68 5.92
CA ASN A 204 -3.82 12.87 6.96
C ASN A 204 -3.53 12.12 8.26
N ILE A 205 -2.97 10.92 8.22
CA ILE A 205 -2.71 10.15 9.44
C ILE A 205 -1.76 10.88 10.40
N THR A 206 -0.76 11.60 9.88
CA THR A 206 0.15 12.39 10.72
C THR A 206 -0.56 13.59 11.34
N SER A 207 -1.48 14.21 10.62
CA SER A 207 -2.33 15.29 11.16
C SER A 207 -3.29 14.79 12.25
N ILE A 208 -3.84 13.57 12.08
CA ILE A 208 -4.67 12.92 13.10
C ILE A 208 -3.82 12.66 14.36
N ALA A 209 -2.64 12.06 14.19
CA ALA A 209 -1.74 11.75 15.29
C ALA A 209 -1.31 13.02 16.07
N LEU A 210 -0.96 14.09 15.37
CA LEU A 210 -0.60 15.37 16.00
C LEU A 210 -1.77 15.99 16.79
N ARG A 211 -3.00 15.92 16.26
CA ARG A 211 -4.19 16.41 16.99
C ARG A 211 -4.51 15.60 18.23
N ILE A 212 -4.20 14.31 18.24
CA ILE A 212 -4.41 13.46 19.42
C ILE A 212 -3.31 13.69 20.47
N ALA A 213 -2.10 14.08 20.05
CA ALA A 213 -0.96 14.32 20.92
C ALA A 213 -1.02 15.65 21.72
N ILE A 214 -1.90 16.58 21.33
CA ILE A 214 -2.12 17.88 21.98
C ILE A 214 -3.28 17.78 22.98
#